data_e7375d495d37bec0217d8f05cf6aab97
#
_entry.id   e7375d495d37bec0217d8f05cf6aab97
#
_cell.length_a   1.000
_cell.length_b   1.000
_cell.length_c   1.000
_cell.angle_alpha   90.00
_cell.angle_beta   90.00
_cell.angle_gamma   90.00
#
_symmetry.space_group_name_H-M   'P 1'
#
loop_
_entity.id
_entity.type
_entity.pdbx_description
1 polymer ?
#
loop_
_entity_poly.entity_id
_entity_poly.type
_entity_poly.pdbx_seq_one_letter_code
_entity_poly.pdbx_strand_id
1 'polypeptide(L)'
;MRGWRVVLIGLIGVGIGASLWLQTADQSLAHIEQGLRKGEIELILPYLRDPVEIAIGGKAKMYSRTQASYVLKDFFKMHPPRGFTFMHRGRSENVVYAIGAYHGQGEQWDVSVFGRMERGRYQVEQLRFEAVE
;
A
#
# COMPACT_ATOMS: atom_id res chain seq x y z
N MET A 1 41.86 -12.83 -17.20
CA MET A 1 40.71 -12.21 -17.88
C MET A 1 39.35 -12.79 -17.50
N ARG A 2 39.25 -14.09 -17.31
CA ARG A 2 37.95 -14.71 -16.97
C ARG A 2 37.53 -14.53 -15.52
N GLY A 3 38.44 -14.28 -14.58
CA GLY A 3 38.15 -14.17 -13.14
C GLY A 3 37.50 -12.86 -12.75
N TRP A 4 37.71 -11.78 -13.47
CA TRP A 4 37.14 -10.49 -13.13
C TRP A 4 35.66 -10.35 -13.49
N ARG A 5 35.21 -11.15 -14.47
CA ARG A 5 33.77 -11.22 -14.78
C ARG A 5 32.97 -11.84 -13.66
N VAL A 6 33.52 -12.81 -12.95
CA VAL A 6 32.87 -13.46 -11.82
C VAL A 6 32.74 -12.49 -10.64
N VAL A 7 33.78 -11.65 -10.42
CA VAL A 7 33.76 -10.63 -9.37
C VAL A 7 32.69 -9.58 -9.63
N LEU A 8 32.54 -9.15 -10.89
CA LEU A 8 31.48 -8.20 -11.28
C LEU A 8 30.08 -8.76 -11.06
N ILE A 9 29.85 -10.03 -11.36
CA ILE A 9 28.57 -10.71 -11.14
C ILE A 9 28.26 -10.75 -9.65
N GLY A 10 29.26 -11.01 -8.79
CA GLY A 10 29.09 -11.01 -7.34
C GLY A 10 28.68 -9.65 -6.79
N LEU A 11 29.27 -8.56 -7.29
CA LEU A 11 28.94 -7.21 -6.89
C LEU A 11 27.52 -6.80 -7.31
N ILE A 12 27.11 -7.19 -8.52
CA ILE A 12 25.77 -6.97 -9.02
C ILE A 12 24.74 -7.73 -8.17
N GLY A 13 25.05 -8.93 -7.74
CA GLY A 13 24.16 -9.74 -6.90
C GLY A 13 23.83 -9.09 -5.56
N VAL A 14 24.80 -8.41 -4.92
CA VAL A 14 24.57 -7.71 -3.66
C VAL A 14 23.67 -6.49 -3.84
N GLY A 15 23.85 -5.75 -4.94
CA GLY A 15 23.00 -4.58 -5.24
C GLY A 15 21.56 -4.96 -5.59
N ILE A 16 21.35 -6.08 -6.27
CA ILE A 16 20.05 -6.55 -6.71
C ILE A 16 19.14 -6.90 -5.53
N GLY A 17 19.67 -7.45 -4.44
CA GLY A 17 18.86 -7.82 -3.27
C GLY A 17 18.14 -6.64 -2.63
N ALA A 18 18.82 -5.52 -2.42
CA ALA A 18 18.24 -4.31 -1.85
C ALA A 18 17.23 -3.68 -2.81
N SER A 19 17.53 -3.65 -4.12
CA SER A 19 16.64 -3.09 -5.14
C SER A 19 15.34 -3.87 -5.26
N LEU A 20 15.40 -5.20 -5.22
CA LEU A 20 14.20 -6.06 -5.29
C LEU A 20 13.27 -5.82 -4.10
N TRP A 21 13.82 -5.60 -2.92
CA TRP A 21 13.03 -5.34 -1.71
C TRP A 21 12.24 -4.03 -1.83
N LEU A 22 12.87 -2.96 -2.30
CA LEU A 22 12.22 -1.68 -2.55
C LEU A 22 11.19 -1.78 -3.68
N GLN A 23 11.53 -2.49 -4.77
CA GLN A 23 10.62 -2.71 -5.90
C GLN A 23 9.36 -3.44 -5.48
N THR A 24 9.46 -4.43 -4.57
CA THR A 24 8.30 -5.17 -4.09
C THR A 24 7.33 -4.26 -3.35
N ALA A 25 7.84 -3.38 -2.47
CA ALA A 25 7.00 -2.41 -1.78
C ALA A 25 6.36 -1.42 -2.78
N ASP A 26 7.14 -0.90 -3.73
CA ASP A 26 6.63 0.02 -4.74
C ASP A 26 5.58 -0.60 -5.64
N GLN A 27 5.78 -1.86 -6.05
CA GLN A 27 4.79 -2.59 -6.87
C GLN A 27 3.50 -2.82 -6.08
N SER A 28 3.62 -3.20 -4.81
CA SER A 28 2.46 -3.40 -3.94
C SER A 28 1.68 -2.10 -3.76
N LEU A 29 2.38 -0.99 -3.51
CA LEU A 29 1.75 0.33 -3.40
C LEU A 29 1.11 0.77 -4.71
N ALA A 30 1.71 0.44 -5.85
CA ALA A 30 1.13 0.76 -7.16
C ALA A 30 -0.20 0.03 -7.37
N HIS A 31 -0.30 -1.23 -6.97
CA HIS A 31 -1.56 -1.98 -7.04
C HIS A 31 -2.60 -1.41 -6.09
N ILE A 32 -2.20 -1.06 -4.87
CA ILE A 32 -3.10 -0.42 -3.89
C ILE A 32 -3.60 0.92 -4.44
N GLU A 33 -2.71 1.71 -5.02
CA GLU A 33 -3.06 3.00 -5.63
C GLU A 33 -4.12 2.81 -6.72
N GLN A 34 -3.93 1.84 -7.59
CA GLN A 34 -4.87 1.54 -8.66
C GLN A 34 -6.21 1.06 -8.08
N GLY A 35 -6.19 0.23 -7.05
CA GLY A 35 -7.39 -0.24 -6.37
C GLY A 35 -8.18 0.90 -5.74
N LEU A 36 -7.50 1.85 -5.10
CA LEU A 36 -8.12 3.03 -4.53
C LEU A 36 -8.66 3.97 -5.62
N ARG A 37 -7.93 4.10 -6.72
CA ARG A 37 -8.33 4.96 -7.85
C ARG A 37 -9.60 4.47 -8.52
N LYS A 38 -9.75 3.15 -8.66
CA LYS A 38 -10.86 2.54 -9.39
C LYS A 38 -11.94 1.94 -8.49
N GLY A 39 -11.71 1.87 -7.19
CA GLY A 39 -12.60 1.17 -6.27
C GLY A 39 -12.54 -0.35 -6.45
N GLU A 40 -11.41 -0.88 -6.87
CA GLU A 40 -11.21 -2.32 -7.09
C GLU A 40 -10.57 -2.95 -5.86
N ILE A 41 -11.37 -3.61 -5.06
CA ILE A 41 -10.96 -4.22 -3.80
C ILE A 41 -9.94 -5.33 -4.03
N GLU A 42 -10.07 -6.06 -5.11
CA GLU A 42 -9.20 -7.18 -5.48
C GLU A 42 -7.73 -6.78 -5.60
N LEU A 43 -7.48 -5.52 -5.91
CA LEU A 43 -6.12 -4.97 -6.02
C LEU A 43 -5.55 -4.56 -4.66
N ILE A 44 -6.38 -4.44 -3.64
CA ILE A 44 -5.99 -4.00 -2.29
C ILE A 44 -5.86 -5.18 -1.34
N LEU A 45 -6.86 -6.07 -1.34
CA LEU A 45 -6.97 -7.17 -0.38
C LEU A 45 -5.73 -8.05 -0.24
N PRO A 46 -5.03 -8.43 -1.33
CA PRO A 46 -3.87 -9.31 -1.18
C PRO A 46 -2.75 -8.75 -0.32
N TYR A 47 -2.71 -7.42 -0.17
CA TYR A 47 -1.66 -6.73 0.58
C TYR A 47 -2.05 -6.42 2.02
N LEU A 48 -3.30 -6.63 2.38
CA LEU A 48 -3.75 -6.39 3.75
C LEU A 48 -3.33 -7.52 4.67
N ARG A 49 -2.79 -7.16 5.81
CA ARG A 49 -2.54 -8.11 6.89
C ARG A 49 -3.87 -8.62 7.43
N ASP A 50 -3.87 -9.81 7.98
CA ASP A 50 -5.05 -10.40 8.61
C ASP A 50 -4.74 -10.69 10.08
N PRO A 51 -5.24 -9.90 11.06
CA PRO A 51 -6.15 -8.78 10.90
C PRO A 51 -5.45 -7.47 10.50
N VAL A 52 -6.22 -6.55 9.94
CA VAL A 52 -5.79 -5.21 9.52
C VAL A 52 -6.59 -4.15 10.26
N GLU A 53 -5.95 -3.04 10.60
CA GLU A 53 -6.66 -1.90 11.18
C GLU A 53 -7.15 -0.99 10.05
N ILE A 54 -8.45 -0.67 10.07
CA ILE A 54 -9.03 0.31 9.16
C ILE A 54 -9.67 1.41 10.00
N ALA A 55 -9.29 2.65 9.73
CA ALA A 55 -9.86 3.82 10.36
C ALA A 55 -10.59 4.65 9.30
N ILE A 56 -11.86 4.92 9.51
CA ILE A 56 -12.67 5.76 8.63
C ILE A 56 -13.32 6.84 9.50
N GLY A 57 -13.02 8.10 9.18
CA GLY A 57 -13.58 9.23 9.92
C GLY A 57 -13.21 9.23 11.40
N GLY A 58 -11.99 8.81 11.72
CA GLY A 58 -11.51 8.77 13.10
C GLY A 58 -11.89 7.53 13.90
N LYS A 59 -12.67 6.61 13.33
CA LYS A 59 -13.06 5.37 13.99
C LYS A 59 -12.19 4.22 13.49
N ALA A 60 -11.26 3.77 14.33
CA ALA A 60 -10.34 2.69 14.02
C ALA A 60 -10.84 1.38 14.59
N LYS A 61 -10.83 0.33 13.78
CA LYS A 61 -11.19 -1.02 14.20
C LYS A 61 -10.29 -2.04 13.51
N MET A 62 -10.09 -3.17 14.19
CA MET A 62 -9.41 -4.33 13.61
C MET A 62 -10.41 -5.20 12.87
N TYR A 63 -10.04 -5.59 11.65
CA TYR A 63 -10.89 -6.43 10.79
C TYR A 63 -10.09 -7.61 10.27
N SER A 64 -10.74 -8.76 10.15
CA SER A 64 -10.19 -9.83 9.31
C SER A 64 -10.15 -9.35 7.86
N ARG A 65 -9.37 -10.02 7.02
CA ARG A 65 -9.31 -9.66 5.59
C ARG A 65 -10.69 -9.75 4.94
N THR A 66 -11.48 -10.75 5.29
CA THR A 66 -12.85 -10.88 4.79
C THR A 66 -13.73 -9.71 5.21
N GLN A 67 -13.68 -9.32 6.48
CA GLN A 67 -14.44 -8.16 6.98
C GLN A 67 -13.95 -6.87 6.32
N ALA A 68 -12.65 -6.71 6.15
CA ALA A 68 -12.05 -5.55 5.49
C ALA A 68 -12.59 -5.39 4.07
N SER A 69 -12.80 -6.49 3.37
CA SER A 69 -13.36 -6.49 2.03
C SER A 69 -14.75 -5.82 2.00
N TYR A 70 -15.60 -6.15 2.96
CA TYR A 70 -16.93 -5.54 3.07
C TYR A 70 -16.87 -4.07 3.46
N VAL A 71 -15.98 -3.72 4.40
CA VAL A 71 -15.80 -2.33 4.86
C VAL A 71 -15.35 -1.45 3.69
N LEU A 72 -14.38 -1.91 2.90
CA LEU A 72 -13.88 -1.16 1.76
C LEU A 72 -14.92 -1.08 0.64
N LYS A 73 -15.65 -2.16 0.42
CA LYS A 73 -16.73 -2.19 -0.57
C LYS A 73 -17.80 -1.15 -0.25
N ASP A 74 -18.20 -1.07 1.02
CA ASP A 74 -19.16 -0.08 1.47
C ASP A 74 -18.62 1.34 1.31
N PHE A 75 -17.35 1.56 1.66
CA PHE A 75 -16.72 2.86 1.47
C PHE A 75 -16.77 3.31 0.01
N PHE A 76 -16.37 2.45 -0.92
CA PHE A 76 -16.38 2.77 -2.35
C PHE A 76 -17.80 2.97 -2.90
N LYS A 77 -18.77 2.28 -2.33
CA LYS A 77 -20.17 2.44 -2.72
C LYS A 77 -20.74 3.78 -2.25
N MET A 78 -20.41 4.19 -1.04
CA MET A 78 -20.85 5.47 -0.47
C MET A 78 -20.07 6.65 -1.05
N HIS A 79 -18.82 6.43 -1.40
CA HIS A 79 -17.90 7.46 -1.89
C HIS A 79 -17.21 6.98 -3.16
N PRO A 80 -17.95 6.87 -4.29
CA PRO A 80 -17.36 6.36 -5.53
C PRO A 80 -16.13 7.17 -5.95
N PRO A 81 -15.00 6.49 -6.26
CA PRO A 81 -13.77 7.21 -6.56
C PRO A 81 -13.81 7.87 -7.93
N ARG A 82 -13.29 9.09 -8.01
CA ARG A 82 -13.00 9.80 -9.26
C ARG A 82 -11.51 9.91 -9.51
N GLY A 83 -10.70 9.72 -8.50
CA GLY A 83 -9.26 9.75 -8.62
C GLY A 83 -8.58 9.46 -7.31
N PHE A 84 -7.38 8.95 -7.40
CA PHE A 84 -6.51 8.75 -6.27
C PHE A 84 -5.05 8.80 -6.72
N THR A 85 -4.20 9.48 -5.96
CA THR A 85 -2.76 9.52 -6.20
C THR A 85 -2.03 9.57 -4.87
N PHE A 86 -1.01 8.73 -4.71
CA PHE A 86 -0.08 8.88 -3.59
C PHE A 86 0.79 10.11 -3.81
N MET A 87 0.87 10.96 -2.80
CA MET A 87 1.61 12.22 -2.84
C MET A 87 2.89 12.17 -2.03
N HIS A 88 2.91 11.36 -0.96
CA HIS A 88 4.08 11.20 -0.10
C HIS A 88 4.32 9.74 0.16
N ARG A 89 5.58 9.34 0.14
CA ARG A 89 6.01 8.01 0.54
C ARG A 89 7.18 8.16 1.49
N GLY A 90 7.24 7.30 2.48
CA GLY A 90 8.32 7.31 3.43
C GLY A 90 8.67 5.90 3.87
N ARG A 91 9.85 5.79 4.46
CA ARG A 91 10.38 4.54 4.94
C ARG A 91 11.14 4.76 6.24
N SER A 92 10.92 3.89 7.20
CA SER A 92 11.67 3.85 8.45
C SER A 92 11.87 2.38 8.81
N GLU A 93 13.11 1.91 8.80
CA GLU A 93 13.46 0.49 8.99
C GLU A 93 12.72 -0.39 7.96
N ASN A 94 11.84 -1.29 8.41
CA ASN A 94 11.04 -2.15 7.54
C ASN A 94 9.63 -1.61 7.30
N VAL A 95 9.30 -0.45 7.89
CA VAL A 95 8.01 0.21 7.69
C VAL A 95 8.07 1.04 6.40
N VAL A 96 7.07 0.87 5.54
CA VAL A 96 6.90 1.67 4.33
C VAL A 96 5.48 2.25 4.38
N TYR A 97 5.36 3.56 4.26
CA TYR A 97 4.07 4.22 4.29
C TYR A 97 3.88 5.10 3.06
N ALA A 98 2.63 5.36 2.73
CA ALA A 98 2.26 6.26 1.66
C ALA A 98 0.99 7.01 2.05
N ILE A 99 0.89 8.26 1.64
CA ILE A 99 -0.26 9.12 1.91
C ILE A 99 -0.67 9.75 0.59
N GLY A 100 -1.97 9.74 0.30
CA GLY A 100 -2.49 10.30 -0.93
C GLY A 100 -3.85 10.93 -0.77
N ALA A 101 -4.31 11.53 -1.86
CA ALA A 101 -5.60 12.21 -1.94
C ALA A 101 -6.59 11.36 -2.74
N TYR A 102 -7.68 11.02 -2.10
CA TYR A 102 -8.81 10.30 -2.69
C TYR A 102 -9.92 11.30 -3.01
N HIS A 103 -10.31 11.36 -4.25
CA HIS A 103 -11.36 12.25 -4.71
C HIS A 103 -12.64 11.47 -4.98
N GLY A 104 -13.70 11.82 -4.26
CA GLY A 104 -15.03 11.32 -4.51
C GLY A 104 -15.87 12.33 -5.32
N GLN A 105 -17.18 12.24 -5.20
CA GLN A 105 -18.08 13.18 -5.86
C GLN A 105 -18.34 14.37 -4.94
N GLY A 106 -17.52 15.41 -5.09
CA GLY A 106 -17.65 16.63 -4.29
C GLY A 106 -16.99 16.55 -2.93
N GLU A 107 -16.21 15.51 -2.66
CA GLU A 107 -15.52 15.31 -1.40
C GLU A 107 -14.11 14.80 -1.63
N GLN A 108 -13.26 15.02 -0.65
CA GLN A 108 -11.87 14.56 -0.68
C GLN A 108 -11.53 13.88 0.64
N TRP A 109 -10.73 12.84 0.56
CA TRP A 109 -10.22 12.10 1.71
C TRP A 109 -8.72 11.97 1.61
N ASP A 110 -8.05 12.15 2.75
CA ASP A 110 -6.66 11.77 2.86
C ASP A 110 -6.61 10.29 3.21
N VAL A 111 -5.86 9.51 2.43
CA VAL A 111 -5.71 8.08 2.67
C VAL A 111 -4.26 7.79 3.01
N SER A 112 -4.05 7.17 4.17
CA SER A 112 -2.74 6.76 4.64
C SER A 112 -2.66 5.24 4.67
N VAL A 113 -1.57 4.71 4.13
CA VAL A 113 -1.27 3.28 4.12
C VAL A 113 0.01 3.07 4.90
N PHE A 114 -0.04 2.26 5.96
CA PHE A 114 1.13 1.86 6.74
C PHE A 114 1.31 0.36 6.63
N GLY A 115 2.47 -0.06 6.20
CA GLY A 115 2.78 -1.47 6.05
C GLY A 115 4.21 -1.79 6.39
N ARG A 116 4.52 -3.09 6.44
CA ARG A 116 5.85 -3.60 6.72
C ARG A 116 6.28 -4.57 5.66
N MET A 117 7.59 -4.56 5.40
CA MET A 117 8.20 -5.63 4.63
C MET A 117 8.50 -6.78 5.60
N GLU A 118 7.82 -7.89 5.41
CA GLU A 118 8.02 -9.12 6.20
C GLU A 118 8.22 -10.28 5.25
N ARG A 119 9.34 -10.97 5.37
CA ARG A 119 9.66 -12.15 4.55
C ARG A 119 9.55 -11.88 3.05
N GLY A 120 10.04 -10.72 2.63
CA GLY A 120 10.02 -10.33 1.22
C GLY A 120 8.66 -9.88 0.68
N ARG A 121 7.67 -9.70 1.55
CA ARG A 121 6.31 -9.29 1.17
C ARG A 121 5.91 -8.02 1.89
N TYR A 122 5.23 -7.13 1.17
CA TYR A 122 4.64 -5.93 1.76
C TYR A 122 3.28 -6.27 2.35
N GLN A 123 3.08 -5.97 3.63
CA GLN A 123 1.82 -6.21 4.32
C GLN A 123 1.33 -4.92 4.97
N VAL A 124 0.14 -4.49 4.58
CA VAL A 124 -0.50 -3.31 5.15
C VAL A 124 -1.07 -3.66 6.51
N GLU A 125 -0.63 -2.93 7.54
CA GLU A 125 -1.11 -3.09 8.90
C GLU A 125 -2.24 -2.12 9.23
N GLN A 126 -2.21 -0.94 8.60
CA GLN A 126 -3.18 0.12 8.87
C GLN A 126 -3.54 0.86 7.59
N LEU A 127 -4.84 1.07 7.40
CA LEU A 127 -5.40 1.85 6.30
C LEU A 127 -6.32 2.89 6.92
N ARG A 128 -6.05 4.16 6.67
CA ARG A 128 -6.77 5.27 7.30
C ARG A 128 -7.37 6.20 6.25
N PHE A 129 -8.65 6.53 6.43
CA PHE A 129 -9.39 7.46 5.59
C PHE A 129 -9.85 8.63 6.46
N GLU A 130 -9.39 9.84 6.15
CA GLU A 130 -9.76 11.05 6.88
C GLU A 130 -10.37 12.05 5.90
N ALA A 131 -11.61 12.50 6.17
CA ALA A 131 -12.26 13.48 5.33
C ALA A 131 -11.55 14.83 5.42
N VAL A 132 -11.34 15.47 4.29
CA VAL A 132 -10.77 16.81 4.19
C VAL A 132 -11.91 17.82 4.17
N GLU A 133 -11.88 18.76 5.08
CA GLU A 133 -12.89 19.82 5.16
C GLU A 133 -12.56 21.02 4.28
#